data_9cd0793f7838c303c900b3192a56eece
#
_entry.id   9cd0793f7838c303c900b3192a56eece
#
_cell.length_a   1.000
_cell.length_b   1.000
_cell.length_c   1.000
_cell.angle_alpha   90.00
_cell.angle_beta   90.00
_cell.angle_gamma   90.00
#
_symmetry.space_group_name_H-M   'P 1'
#
loop_
_entity.id
_entity.type
_entity.pdbx_description
1 polymer ?
#
loop_
_entity_poly.entity_id
_entity_poly.type
_entity_poly.pdbx_seq_one_letter_code
_entity_poly.pdbx_strand_id
1 'polypeptide(L)'
;MWLAIVVGLLVSYLLGNLNGAVCISALHHDDVRSHGSGNAGLTNFIRNYGRRQALYVILIDAGKTVLACLVMGLLLEPYGYYLEGRTLGGLMVMVGHAFPALLGFRGGKGILSGLFIGISVDWRIAVIALAVFLGIYFATRYVSLGSVLGATTLSLGFVLFYYDNLLVMLCGIVMGALAVFMHRANIIRLLQGKERKTHLFRNIKE
;
A
#
# COMPACT_ATOMS: atom_id res chain seq x y z
N MET A 1 -14.76 20.25 13.60
CA MET A 1 -14.81 18.95 12.91
C MET A 1 -14.53 19.05 11.41
N TRP A 2 -15.35 19.73 10.60
CA TRP A 2 -15.17 19.76 9.13
C TRP A 2 -13.79 20.23 8.67
N LEU A 3 -13.23 21.28 9.29
CA LEU A 3 -11.90 21.77 8.98
C LEU A 3 -10.82 20.68 9.28
N ALA A 4 -10.95 19.98 10.42
CA ALA A 4 -10.04 18.88 10.78
C ALA A 4 -10.09 17.75 9.75
N ILE A 5 -11.30 17.40 9.25
CA ILE A 5 -11.47 16.39 8.19
C ILE A 5 -10.75 16.84 6.91
N VAL A 6 -11.05 18.04 6.41
CA VAL A 6 -10.46 18.53 5.15
C VAL A 6 -8.94 18.61 5.23
N VAL A 7 -8.41 19.18 6.31
CA VAL A 7 -6.96 19.29 6.53
C VAL A 7 -6.33 17.90 6.63
N GLY A 8 -6.93 17.00 7.42
CA GLY A 8 -6.41 15.65 7.58
C GLY A 8 -6.39 14.83 6.29
N LEU A 9 -7.45 14.92 5.46
CA LEU A 9 -7.50 14.26 4.16
C LEU A 9 -6.42 14.81 3.22
N LEU A 10 -6.26 16.13 3.17
CA LEU A 10 -5.23 16.78 2.33
C LEU A 10 -3.82 16.38 2.76
N VAL A 11 -3.51 16.45 4.06
CA VAL A 11 -2.20 16.05 4.61
C VAL A 11 -1.94 14.58 4.33
N SER A 12 -2.91 13.69 4.56
CA SER A 12 -2.77 12.25 4.30
C SER A 12 -2.53 11.96 2.82
N TYR A 13 -3.24 12.65 1.92
CA TYR A 13 -3.01 12.54 0.48
C TYR A 13 -1.60 13.01 0.09
N LEU A 14 -1.15 14.15 0.59
CA LEU A 14 0.18 14.69 0.31
C LEU A 14 1.29 13.79 0.86
N LEU A 15 1.13 13.22 2.04
CA LEU A 15 2.02 12.19 2.56
C LEU A 15 2.07 10.97 1.62
N GLY A 16 0.94 10.59 1.03
CA GLY A 16 0.87 9.53 0.01
C GLY A 16 1.75 9.81 -1.21
N ASN A 17 1.90 11.08 -1.62
CA ASN A 17 2.73 11.48 -2.76
C ASN A 17 4.24 11.20 -2.53
N LEU A 18 4.69 11.07 -1.28
CA LEU A 18 6.04 10.59 -0.97
C LEU A 18 6.11 9.10 -1.34
N ASN A 19 6.68 8.79 -2.49
CA ASN A 19 6.84 7.42 -2.94
C ASN A 19 8.28 6.95 -2.68
N GLY A 20 8.46 6.00 -1.76
CA GLY A 20 9.78 5.53 -1.35
C GLY A 20 10.63 5.02 -2.50
N ALA A 21 10.04 4.30 -3.46
CA ALA A 21 10.78 3.77 -4.60
C ALA A 21 11.28 4.88 -5.53
N VAL A 22 10.46 5.91 -5.78
CA VAL A 22 10.86 7.08 -6.57
C VAL A 22 11.90 7.92 -5.80
N CYS A 23 11.68 8.17 -4.51
CA CYS A 23 12.63 8.95 -3.71
C CYS A 23 14.02 8.32 -3.67
N ILE A 24 14.11 7.00 -3.45
CA ILE A 24 15.41 6.32 -3.37
C ILE A 24 16.06 6.17 -4.75
N SER A 25 15.30 5.91 -5.83
CA SER A 25 15.89 5.88 -7.18
C SER A 25 16.41 7.25 -7.61
N ALA A 26 15.74 8.34 -7.20
CA ALA A 26 16.21 9.70 -7.49
C ALA A 26 17.58 10.03 -6.85
N LEU A 27 17.93 9.41 -5.71
CA LEU A 27 19.28 9.53 -5.12
C LEU A 27 20.37 8.90 -6.01
N HIS A 28 19.98 8.03 -6.94
CA HIS A 28 20.86 7.45 -7.97
C HIS A 28 20.75 8.18 -9.32
N HIS A 29 20.17 9.38 -9.34
CA HIS A 29 19.91 10.15 -10.58
C HIS A 29 19.06 9.36 -11.60
N ASP A 30 18.13 8.52 -11.11
CA ASP A 30 17.34 7.61 -11.93
C ASP A 30 15.88 7.57 -11.47
N ASP A 31 14.99 7.01 -12.30
CA ASP A 31 13.57 6.84 -11.99
C ASP A 31 13.18 5.36 -12.13
N VAL A 32 12.82 4.75 -11.01
CA VAL A 32 12.37 3.34 -10.99
C VAL A 32 11.23 3.05 -11.97
N ARG A 33 10.46 4.08 -12.36
CA ARG A 33 9.34 3.96 -13.32
C ARG A 33 9.79 3.82 -14.77
N SER A 34 11.07 4.10 -15.08
CA SER A 34 11.67 3.86 -16.40
C SER A 34 12.14 2.41 -16.57
N HIS A 35 12.13 1.59 -15.51
CA HIS A 35 12.68 0.25 -15.50
C HIS A 35 11.64 -0.85 -15.21
N GLY A 36 11.91 -2.05 -15.70
CA GLY A 36 11.21 -3.28 -15.35
C GLY A 36 9.72 -3.26 -15.70
N SER A 37 8.85 -3.16 -14.68
CA SER A 37 7.40 -3.10 -14.86
C SER A 37 6.84 -1.68 -15.00
N GLY A 38 7.68 -0.67 -14.87
CA GLY A 38 7.28 0.74 -14.86
C GLY A 38 6.51 1.17 -13.61
N ASN A 39 6.40 0.31 -12.59
CA ASN A 39 5.64 0.58 -11.39
C ASN A 39 6.52 1.15 -10.27
N ALA A 40 6.06 2.22 -9.60
CA ALA A 40 6.72 2.83 -8.46
C ALA A 40 6.50 2.05 -7.17
N GLY A 41 6.88 0.76 -7.13
CA GLY A 41 6.65 -0.11 -5.98
C GLY A 41 7.84 -0.99 -5.62
N LEU A 42 7.82 -1.48 -4.37
CA LEU A 42 8.90 -2.25 -3.75
C LEU A 42 9.42 -3.40 -4.62
N THR A 43 8.52 -4.20 -5.22
CA THR A 43 8.93 -5.36 -6.04
C THR A 43 9.71 -4.95 -7.29
N ASN A 44 9.31 -3.87 -7.97
CA ASN A 44 10.04 -3.33 -9.10
C ASN A 44 11.38 -2.75 -8.65
N PHE A 45 11.38 -2.05 -7.52
CA PHE A 45 12.60 -1.49 -6.94
C PHE A 45 13.63 -2.57 -6.60
N ILE A 46 13.22 -3.64 -5.89
CA ILE A 46 14.13 -4.75 -5.53
C ILE A 46 14.79 -5.37 -6.76
N ARG A 47 14.04 -5.50 -7.85
CA ARG A 47 14.55 -6.11 -9.10
C ARG A 47 15.62 -5.28 -9.79
N ASN A 48 15.59 -3.96 -9.66
CA ASN A 48 16.49 -3.06 -10.38
C ASN A 48 17.60 -2.47 -9.50
N TYR A 49 17.36 -2.30 -8.18
CA TYR A 49 18.29 -1.62 -7.25
C TYR A 49 18.74 -2.51 -6.08
N GLY A 50 18.23 -3.74 -6.00
CA GLY A 50 18.60 -4.67 -4.94
C GLY A 50 17.85 -4.49 -3.62
N ARG A 51 18.17 -5.38 -2.65
CA ARG A 51 17.41 -5.49 -1.39
C ARG A 51 17.85 -4.52 -0.32
N ARG A 52 19.14 -4.18 -0.26
CA ARG A 52 19.68 -3.30 0.79
C ARG A 52 18.99 -1.94 0.75
N GLN A 53 18.86 -1.38 -0.44
CA GLN A 53 18.20 -0.08 -0.65
C GLN A 53 16.68 -0.16 -0.54
N ALA A 54 16.10 -1.32 -0.82
CA ALA A 54 14.67 -1.55 -0.66
C ALA A 54 14.18 -1.40 0.80
N LEU A 55 15.08 -1.54 1.79
CA LEU A 55 14.77 -1.25 3.19
C LEU A 55 14.36 0.23 3.37
N TYR A 56 15.05 1.15 2.73
CA TYR A 56 14.70 2.58 2.79
C TYR A 56 13.34 2.85 2.13
N VAL A 57 13.03 2.16 1.03
CA VAL A 57 11.69 2.22 0.40
C VAL A 57 10.61 1.77 1.38
N ILE A 58 10.85 0.65 2.09
CA ILE A 58 9.92 0.14 3.11
C ILE A 58 9.75 1.17 4.23
N LEU A 59 10.84 1.73 4.76
CA LEU A 59 10.80 2.70 5.86
C LEU A 59 10.01 3.97 5.48
N ILE A 60 10.22 4.51 4.26
CA ILE A 60 9.50 5.68 3.79
C ILE A 60 8.01 5.36 3.61
N ASP A 61 7.67 4.27 2.91
CA ASP A 61 6.27 3.94 2.62
C ASP A 61 5.51 3.50 3.87
N ALA A 62 6.16 2.80 4.82
CA ALA A 62 5.61 2.48 6.13
C ALA A 62 5.41 3.74 6.98
N GLY A 63 6.46 4.54 7.12
CA GLY A 63 6.47 5.73 7.96
C GLY A 63 5.40 6.75 7.55
N LYS A 64 5.30 7.08 6.24
CA LYS A 64 4.26 7.98 5.74
C LYS A 64 2.85 7.45 6.01
N THR A 65 2.67 6.12 5.91
CA THR A 65 1.36 5.48 6.09
C THR A 65 0.93 5.53 7.56
N VAL A 66 1.83 5.13 8.46
CA VAL A 66 1.59 5.19 9.91
C VAL A 66 1.34 6.64 10.35
N LEU A 67 2.15 7.59 9.84
CA LEU A 67 1.99 9.02 10.15
C LEU A 67 0.64 9.56 9.67
N ALA A 68 0.20 9.23 8.46
CA ALA A 68 -1.10 9.67 7.94
C ALA A 68 -2.27 9.11 8.78
N CYS A 69 -2.22 7.82 9.14
CA CYS A 69 -3.21 7.20 10.02
C CYS A 69 -3.24 7.91 11.39
N LEU A 70 -2.06 8.14 11.99
CA LEU A 70 -1.94 8.77 13.29
C LEU A 70 -2.44 10.22 13.29
N VAL A 71 -1.98 11.03 12.34
CA VAL A 71 -2.36 12.45 12.23
C VAL A 71 -3.88 12.59 12.07
N MET A 72 -4.47 11.84 11.16
CA MET A 72 -5.91 11.92 10.93
C MET A 72 -6.71 11.38 12.14
N GLY A 73 -6.21 10.32 12.80
CA GLY A 73 -6.80 9.79 14.03
C GLY A 73 -6.83 10.86 15.13
N LEU A 74 -5.67 11.50 15.42
CA LEU A 74 -5.55 12.54 16.43
C LEU A 74 -6.38 13.78 16.12
N LEU A 75 -6.50 14.17 14.85
CA LEU A 75 -7.36 15.29 14.43
C LEU A 75 -8.86 15.04 14.69
N LEU A 76 -9.29 13.77 14.64
CA LEU A 76 -10.70 13.41 14.87
C LEU A 76 -10.97 12.89 16.29
N GLU A 77 -9.96 12.60 17.08
CA GLU A 77 -10.09 12.13 18.48
C GLU A 77 -10.95 13.05 19.37
N PRO A 78 -10.79 14.40 19.32
CA PRO A 78 -11.63 15.30 20.14
C PRO A 78 -13.14 15.23 19.83
N TYR A 79 -13.49 14.62 18.71
CA TYR A 79 -14.88 14.43 18.25
C TYR A 79 -15.38 13.00 18.47
N GLY A 80 -14.57 12.11 19.09
CA GLY A 80 -14.90 10.71 19.31
C GLY A 80 -14.68 9.77 18.11
N TYR A 81 -13.99 10.22 17.06
CA TYR A 81 -13.81 9.50 15.79
C TYR A 81 -12.33 9.10 15.52
N TYR A 82 -11.61 8.68 16.55
CA TYR A 82 -10.19 8.32 16.41
C TYR A 82 -9.94 7.18 15.42
N LEU A 83 -10.75 6.12 15.51
CA LEU A 83 -10.64 4.94 14.64
C LEU A 83 -10.99 5.28 13.19
N GLU A 84 -12.09 5.99 12.98
CA GLU A 84 -12.53 6.46 11.67
C GLU A 84 -11.48 7.39 11.06
N GLY A 85 -10.90 8.26 11.87
CA GLY A 85 -9.80 9.13 11.46
C GLY A 85 -8.61 8.35 10.94
N ARG A 86 -8.13 7.36 11.72
CA ARG A 86 -7.02 6.48 11.28
C ARG A 86 -7.30 5.80 9.96
N THR A 87 -8.52 5.30 9.79
CA THR A 87 -8.92 4.58 8.59
C THR A 87 -9.04 5.50 7.38
N LEU A 88 -9.61 6.70 7.55
CA LEU A 88 -9.67 7.74 6.51
C LEU A 88 -8.27 8.22 6.10
N GLY A 89 -7.38 8.48 7.07
CA GLY A 89 -5.99 8.82 6.79
C GLY A 89 -5.28 7.74 5.99
N GLY A 90 -5.51 6.47 6.36
CA GLY A 90 -5.03 5.30 5.65
C GLY A 90 -5.53 5.22 4.22
N LEU A 91 -6.82 5.42 4.00
CA LEU A 91 -7.40 5.45 2.66
C LEU A 91 -6.76 6.57 1.81
N MET A 92 -6.66 7.77 2.36
CA MET A 92 -6.13 8.92 1.61
C MET A 92 -4.64 8.83 1.31
N VAL A 93 -3.82 8.29 2.23
CA VAL A 93 -2.40 8.04 1.93
C VAL A 93 -2.23 6.96 0.86
N MET A 94 -3.11 5.97 0.83
CA MET A 94 -3.10 4.93 -0.22
C MET A 94 -3.52 5.50 -1.57
N VAL A 95 -4.53 6.38 -1.63
CA VAL A 95 -4.92 7.12 -2.83
C VAL A 95 -3.75 8.00 -3.32
N GLY A 96 -3.12 8.76 -2.42
CA GLY A 96 -1.96 9.58 -2.75
C GLY A 96 -0.76 8.76 -3.24
N HIS A 97 -0.55 7.56 -2.69
CA HIS A 97 0.49 6.64 -3.16
C HIS A 97 0.18 6.06 -4.55
N ALA A 98 -1.08 5.75 -4.84
CA ALA A 98 -1.49 5.19 -6.13
C ALA A 98 -1.57 6.26 -7.23
N PHE A 99 -2.04 7.45 -6.89
CA PHE A 99 -2.25 8.58 -7.79
C PHE A 99 -1.59 9.86 -7.27
N PRO A 100 -0.26 9.90 -7.14
CA PRO A 100 0.45 11.05 -6.59
C PRO A 100 0.46 12.21 -7.59
N ALA A 101 -0.20 13.33 -7.25
CA ALA A 101 -0.25 14.53 -8.11
C ALA A 101 1.15 15.07 -8.39
N LEU A 102 2.04 15.08 -7.39
CA LEU A 102 3.43 15.54 -7.53
C LEU A 102 4.29 14.65 -8.45
N LEU A 103 3.82 13.46 -8.80
CA LEU A 103 4.53 12.51 -9.67
C LEU A 103 3.76 12.22 -10.98
N GLY A 104 2.87 13.14 -11.40
CA GLY A 104 2.06 13.01 -12.61
C GLY A 104 1.06 11.86 -12.54
N PHE A 105 0.51 11.57 -11.37
CA PHE A 105 -0.46 10.50 -11.10
C PHE A 105 0.04 9.08 -11.42
N ARG A 106 1.36 8.88 -11.47
CA ARG A 106 2.01 7.60 -11.78
C ARG A 106 2.70 7.04 -10.55
N GLY A 107 1.93 6.41 -9.67
CA GLY A 107 2.38 5.87 -8.39
C GLY A 107 2.52 4.36 -8.32
N GLY A 108 2.48 3.83 -7.09
CA GLY A 108 2.54 2.41 -6.77
C GLY A 108 1.16 1.74 -6.69
N LYS A 109 1.12 0.52 -6.13
CA LYS A 109 -0.11 -0.28 -6.05
C LYS A 109 -0.71 -0.35 -4.65
N GLY A 110 -0.06 0.26 -3.68
CA GLY A 110 -0.56 0.41 -2.31
C GLY A 110 -0.50 -0.84 -1.43
N ILE A 111 0.17 -1.93 -1.83
CA ILE A 111 0.20 -3.17 -1.02
C ILE A 111 0.93 -2.96 0.31
N LEU A 112 2.09 -2.32 0.27
CA LEU A 112 2.84 -2.03 1.50
C LEU A 112 2.07 -1.02 2.38
N SER A 113 1.49 0.01 1.77
CA SER A 113 0.60 0.95 2.48
C SER A 113 -0.59 0.21 3.10
N GLY A 114 -1.28 -0.67 2.35
CA GLY A 114 -2.38 -1.49 2.87
C GLY A 114 -1.99 -2.31 4.10
N LEU A 115 -0.82 -2.95 4.09
CA LEU A 115 -0.30 -3.68 5.24
C LEU A 115 -0.13 -2.77 6.47
N PHE A 116 0.50 -1.60 6.30
CA PHE A 116 0.74 -0.67 7.41
C PHE A 116 -0.52 0.08 7.86
N ILE A 117 -1.52 0.25 6.99
CA ILE A 117 -2.87 0.67 7.39
C ILE A 117 -3.50 -0.39 8.30
N GLY A 118 -3.45 -1.66 7.88
CA GLY A 118 -3.92 -2.77 8.71
C GLY A 118 -3.24 -2.79 10.07
N ILE A 119 -1.90 -2.71 10.14
CA ILE A 119 -1.16 -2.61 11.40
C ILE A 119 -1.62 -1.40 12.24
N SER A 120 -1.87 -0.26 11.59
CA SER A 120 -2.27 0.97 12.26
C SER A 120 -3.70 0.93 12.79
N VAL A 121 -4.64 0.30 12.09
CA VAL A 121 -6.07 0.25 12.47
C VAL A 121 -6.37 -0.99 13.30
N ASP A 122 -6.02 -2.17 12.79
CA ASP A 122 -6.16 -3.46 13.47
C ASP A 122 -5.11 -4.45 12.98
N TRP A 123 -4.10 -4.71 13.81
CA TRP A 123 -2.98 -5.59 13.47
C TRP A 123 -3.42 -7.02 13.11
N ARG A 124 -4.57 -7.51 13.62
CA ARG A 124 -5.10 -8.86 13.32
C ARG A 124 -5.39 -8.99 11.83
N ILE A 125 -6.02 -7.95 11.24
CA ILE A 125 -6.30 -7.89 9.80
C ILE A 125 -5.01 -7.93 8.99
N ALA A 126 -4.00 -7.16 9.42
CA ALA A 126 -2.70 -7.11 8.76
C ALA A 126 -1.98 -8.46 8.78
N VAL A 127 -1.99 -9.15 9.95
CA VAL A 127 -1.34 -10.46 10.10
C VAL A 127 -2.01 -11.51 9.22
N ILE A 128 -3.36 -11.56 9.19
CA ILE A 128 -4.10 -12.50 8.34
C ILE A 128 -3.81 -12.23 6.86
N ALA A 129 -3.87 -10.96 6.43
CA ALA A 129 -3.59 -10.58 5.04
C ALA A 129 -2.14 -10.91 4.64
N LEU A 130 -1.16 -10.67 5.53
CA LEU A 130 0.23 -11.02 5.32
C LEU A 130 0.43 -12.54 5.24
N ALA A 131 -0.22 -13.32 6.09
CA ALA A 131 -0.15 -14.78 6.06
C ALA A 131 -0.68 -15.34 4.73
N VAL A 132 -1.81 -14.81 4.23
CA VAL A 132 -2.35 -15.18 2.90
C VAL A 132 -1.37 -14.78 1.80
N PHE A 133 -0.84 -13.54 1.82
CA PHE A 133 0.16 -13.09 0.84
C PHE A 133 1.37 -14.04 0.80
N LEU A 134 1.96 -14.33 1.96
CA LEU A 134 3.15 -15.19 2.06
C LEU A 134 2.86 -16.63 1.63
N GLY A 135 1.75 -17.21 2.08
CA GLY A 135 1.32 -18.56 1.70
C GLY A 135 1.20 -18.72 0.18
N ILE A 136 0.49 -17.79 -0.47
CA ILE A 136 0.33 -17.77 -1.93
C ILE A 136 1.67 -17.53 -2.65
N TYR A 137 2.48 -16.58 -2.13
CA TYR A 137 3.80 -16.32 -2.71
C TYR A 137 4.72 -17.53 -2.63
N PHE A 138 4.82 -18.21 -1.48
CA PHE A 138 5.67 -19.39 -1.33
C PHE A 138 5.19 -20.57 -2.18
N ALA A 139 3.87 -20.75 -2.33
CA ALA A 139 3.30 -21.82 -3.15
C ALA A 139 3.50 -21.57 -4.66
N THR A 140 3.37 -20.30 -5.13
CA THR A 140 3.28 -20.00 -6.57
C THR A 140 4.46 -19.23 -7.14
N ARG A 141 5.21 -18.51 -6.30
CA ARG A 141 6.24 -17.53 -6.67
C ARG A 141 5.71 -16.29 -7.40
N TYR A 142 4.39 -16.10 -7.48
CA TYR A 142 3.76 -14.90 -8.03
C TYR A 142 3.48 -13.88 -6.91
N VAL A 143 4.31 -12.84 -6.83
CA VAL A 143 4.10 -11.72 -5.88
C VAL A 143 2.76 -11.03 -6.13
N SER A 144 2.39 -10.85 -7.41
CA SER A 144 1.14 -10.19 -7.78
C SER A 144 -0.11 -10.98 -7.37
N LEU A 145 -0.10 -12.32 -7.45
CA LEU A 145 -1.21 -13.16 -7.00
C LEU A 145 -1.35 -13.06 -5.47
N GLY A 146 -0.24 -13.19 -4.75
CA GLY A 146 -0.22 -12.98 -3.30
C GLY A 146 -0.73 -11.59 -2.90
N SER A 147 -0.33 -10.54 -3.65
CA SER A 147 -0.77 -9.16 -3.41
C SER A 147 -2.27 -8.97 -3.59
N VAL A 148 -2.85 -9.50 -4.68
CA VAL A 148 -4.30 -9.42 -4.94
C VAL A 148 -5.08 -10.13 -3.85
N LEU A 149 -4.71 -11.39 -3.53
CA LEU A 149 -5.40 -12.16 -2.49
C LEU A 149 -5.20 -11.57 -1.10
N GLY A 150 -4.00 -11.10 -0.77
CA GLY A 150 -3.73 -10.41 0.50
C GLY A 150 -4.53 -9.11 0.64
N ALA A 151 -4.65 -8.30 -0.42
CA ALA A 151 -5.46 -7.08 -0.41
C ALA A 151 -6.97 -7.39 -0.28
N THR A 152 -7.45 -8.43 -0.94
CA THR A 152 -8.83 -8.90 -0.79
C THR A 152 -9.09 -9.39 0.64
N THR A 153 -8.16 -10.14 1.23
CA THR A 153 -8.24 -10.60 2.61
C THR A 153 -8.25 -9.42 3.59
N LEU A 154 -7.41 -8.40 3.37
CA LEU A 154 -7.40 -7.19 4.18
C LEU A 154 -8.78 -6.49 4.12
N SER A 155 -9.35 -6.33 2.92
CA SER A 155 -10.70 -5.77 2.73
C SER A 155 -11.77 -6.58 3.46
N LEU A 156 -11.77 -7.90 3.31
CA LEU A 156 -12.69 -8.78 4.02
C LEU A 156 -12.53 -8.70 5.54
N GLY A 157 -11.29 -8.54 6.04
CA GLY A 157 -11.03 -8.33 7.45
C GLY A 157 -11.72 -7.06 7.98
N PHE A 158 -11.66 -5.95 7.24
CA PHE A 158 -12.41 -4.75 7.61
C PHE A 158 -13.93 -4.97 7.61
N VAL A 159 -14.46 -5.72 6.64
CA VAL A 159 -15.89 -6.05 6.60
C VAL A 159 -16.30 -6.91 7.80
N LEU A 160 -15.52 -7.92 8.13
CA LEU A 160 -15.87 -8.88 9.19
C LEU A 160 -15.67 -8.33 10.61
N PHE A 161 -14.63 -7.52 10.83
CA PHE A 161 -14.30 -7.01 12.17
C PHE A 161 -14.95 -5.67 12.49
N TYR A 162 -15.44 -4.95 11.47
CA TYR A 162 -16.02 -3.61 11.60
C TYR A 162 -17.36 -3.47 10.89
N TYR A 163 -18.16 -4.56 10.84
CA TYR A 163 -19.49 -4.56 10.21
C TYR A 163 -20.47 -3.57 10.87
N ASP A 164 -20.26 -3.24 12.12
CA ASP A 164 -21.01 -2.27 12.93
C ASP A 164 -20.53 -0.81 12.75
N ASN A 165 -19.35 -0.60 12.15
CA ASN A 165 -18.81 0.71 11.81
C ASN A 165 -18.76 0.90 10.30
N LEU A 166 -19.86 1.43 9.75
CA LEU A 166 -20.05 1.59 8.30
C LEU A 166 -18.91 2.33 7.62
N LEU A 167 -18.36 3.39 8.25
CA LEU A 167 -17.28 4.18 7.64
C LEU A 167 -15.99 3.37 7.53
N VAL A 168 -15.59 2.69 8.61
CA VAL A 168 -14.38 1.86 8.65
C VAL A 168 -14.51 0.70 7.64
N MET A 169 -15.67 0.04 7.62
CA MET A 169 -15.97 -1.04 6.68
C MET A 169 -15.87 -0.56 5.22
N LEU A 170 -16.53 0.55 4.86
CA LEU A 170 -16.50 1.09 3.50
C LEU A 170 -15.10 1.52 3.08
N CYS A 171 -14.33 2.15 3.96
CA CYS A 171 -12.92 2.47 3.68
C CYS A 171 -12.11 1.19 3.37
N GLY A 172 -12.31 0.12 4.13
CA GLY A 172 -11.66 -1.17 3.88
C GLY A 172 -12.01 -1.77 2.51
N ILE A 173 -13.29 -1.70 2.13
CA ILE A 173 -13.76 -2.13 0.80
C ILE A 173 -13.09 -1.31 -0.31
N VAL A 174 -13.08 0.02 -0.18
CA VAL A 174 -12.48 0.91 -1.18
C VAL A 174 -10.97 0.68 -1.30
N MET A 175 -10.26 0.48 -0.18
CA MET A 175 -8.82 0.17 -0.20
C MET A 175 -8.53 -1.15 -0.91
N GLY A 176 -9.31 -2.20 -0.65
CA GLY A 176 -9.18 -3.48 -1.35
C GLY A 176 -9.47 -3.36 -2.85
N ALA A 177 -10.56 -2.69 -3.21
CA ALA A 177 -10.93 -2.44 -4.60
C ALA A 177 -9.85 -1.64 -5.34
N LEU A 178 -9.29 -0.60 -4.71
CA LEU A 178 -8.18 0.20 -5.25
C LEU A 178 -6.94 -0.66 -5.50
N ALA A 179 -6.54 -1.51 -4.53
CA ALA A 179 -5.40 -2.40 -4.70
C ALA A 179 -5.60 -3.40 -5.85
N VAL A 180 -6.77 -4.02 -5.95
CA VAL A 180 -7.11 -4.94 -7.04
C VAL A 180 -7.10 -4.20 -8.38
N PHE A 181 -7.71 -3.02 -8.46
CA PHE A 181 -7.69 -2.19 -9.67
C PHE A 181 -6.26 -1.83 -10.11
N MET A 182 -5.38 -1.46 -9.17
CA MET A 182 -3.98 -1.18 -9.46
C MET A 182 -3.19 -2.42 -9.91
N HIS A 183 -3.71 -3.62 -9.66
CA HIS A 183 -3.15 -4.88 -10.16
C HIS A 183 -3.77 -5.38 -11.47
N ARG A 184 -4.68 -4.65 -12.13
CA ARG A 184 -5.39 -5.10 -13.35
C ARG A 184 -4.46 -5.64 -14.44
N ALA A 185 -3.33 -4.97 -14.69
CA ALA A 185 -2.36 -5.45 -15.70
C ALA A 185 -1.65 -6.74 -15.25
N ASN A 186 -1.44 -6.94 -13.94
CA ASN A 186 -0.89 -8.19 -13.42
C ASN A 186 -1.90 -9.32 -13.50
N ILE A 187 -3.17 -9.05 -13.20
CA ILE A 187 -4.28 -10.03 -13.31
C ILE A 187 -4.39 -10.52 -14.73
N ILE A 188 -4.37 -9.61 -15.72
CA ILE A 188 -4.38 -10.00 -17.14
C ILE A 188 -3.19 -10.90 -17.48
N ARG A 189 -1.96 -10.56 -17.03
CA ARG A 189 -0.78 -11.42 -17.26
C ARG A 189 -0.86 -12.75 -16.54
N LEU A 190 -1.45 -12.81 -15.34
CA LEU A 190 -1.68 -14.07 -14.62
C LEU A 190 -2.62 -14.98 -15.39
N LEU A 191 -3.75 -14.46 -15.89
CA LEU A 191 -4.73 -15.20 -16.69
C LEU A 191 -4.13 -15.70 -17.99
N GLN A 192 -3.19 -14.94 -18.57
CA GLN A 192 -2.47 -15.34 -19.80
C GLN A 192 -1.25 -16.24 -19.55
N GLY A 193 -0.93 -16.60 -18.31
CA GLY A 193 0.27 -17.36 -17.97
C GLY A 193 1.60 -16.59 -18.20
N LYS A 194 1.54 -15.25 -18.41
CA LYS A 194 2.69 -14.39 -18.74
C LYS A 194 3.24 -13.59 -17.55
N GLU A 195 2.69 -13.77 -16.35
CA GLU A 195 3.17 -13.05 -15.17
C GLU A 195 4.54 -13.56 -14.74
N ARG A 196 5.40 -12.65 -14.31
CA ARG A 196 6.78 -12.99 -13.92
C ARG A 196 6.84 -13.56 -12.51
N LYS A 197 7.41 -14.76 -12.36
CA LYS A 197 7.78 -15.31 -11.06
C LYS A 197 8.93 -14.48 -10.46
N THR A 198 8.92 -14.30 -9.15
CA THR A 198 9.93 -13.49 -8.45
C THR A 198 10.51 -14.27 -7.29
N HIS A 199 11.82 -14.25 -7.17
CA HIS A 199 12.55 -14.86 -6.05
C HIS A 199 12.97 -13.76 -5.06
N LEU A 200 12.05 -13.34 -4.17
CA LEU A 200 12.32 -12.27 -3.21
C LEU A 200 13.47 -12.58 -2.24
N PHE A 201 13.75 -13.86 -2.00
CA PHE A 201 14.75 -14.33 -1.01
C PHE A 201 16.00 -14.96 -1.62
N ARG A 202 16.11 -15.01 -2.95
CA ARG A 202 17.33 -15.48 -3.61
C ARG A 202 18.34 -14.34 -3.72
N ASN A 203 19.60 -14.56 -3.32
CA ASN A 203 20.65 -13.57 -3.55
C ASN A 203 20.77 -13.33 -5.05
N ILE A 204 20.56 -12.08 -5.47
CA ILE A 204 21.05 -11.61 -6.77
C ILE A 204 22.55 -11.61 -6.57
N LYS A 205 23.28 -12.48 -7.31
CA LYS A 205 24.74 -12.41 -7.34
C LYS A 205 25.10 -10.97 -7.75
N GLU A 206 25.88 -10.34 -6.91
CA GLU A 206 26.53 -9.07 -7.19
C GLU A 206 27.34 -9.15 -8.47
#